data_5ae650be25e8e8df1d96967489780b18
#
_entry.id   5ae650be25e8e8df1d96967489780b18
#
_cell.length_a   1.000
_cell.length_b   1.000
_cell.length_c   1.000
_cell.angle_alpha   90.00
_cell.angle_beta   90.00
_cell.angle_gamma   90.00
#
_symmetry.space_group_name_H-M   'P 1'
#
loop_
_entity.id
_entity.type
_entity.pdbx_description
1 polymer ?
#
loop_
_entity_poly.entity_id
_entity_poly.type
_entity_poly.pdbx_seq_one_letter_code
_entity_poly.pdbx_strand_id
1 'polypeptide(L)'
;MKGLRNQPWYPLLPLIPIHILAYICNFIDCFYNAAPSFFGVGFSLLYVGLCFYLLLRFRQNAFWLKFYAIFSLMFFASLCISYLDISFGNVDSIALVLSLLFVPAYYGLTGIIYLEIIVPCLLLLE
;
A
#
# COMPACT_ATOMS: atom_id res chain seq x y z
N MET A 1 -0.90 30.91 3.00
CA MET A 1 -0.43 29.59 2.56
C MET A 1 1.09 29.32 2.72
N LYS A 2 1.96 30.33 2.77
CA LYS A 2 3.42 30.13 2.98
C LYS A 2 3.78 29.49 4.33
N GLY A 3 3.00 29.69 5.40
CA GLY A 3 3.27 29.15 6.73
C GLY A 3 3.05 27.64 6.87
N LEU A 4 2.06 27.07 6.17
CA LEU A 4 1.75 25.64 6.23
C LEU A 4 2.83 24.77 5.56
N ARG A 5 3.46 25.27 4.50
CA ARG A 5 4.48 24.54 3.74
C ARG A 5 5.75 24.26 4.55
N ASN A 6 6.00 25.03 5.60
CA ASN A 6 7.16 24.87 6.48
C ASN A 6 6.88 23.94 7.67
N GLN A 7 5.65 23.44 7.81
CA GLN A 7 5.32 22.50 8.87
C GLN A 7 5.86 21.10 8.54
N PRO A 8 6.41 20.38 9.54
CA PRO A 8 7.03 19.08 9.32
C PRO A 8 6.03 18.03 8.81
N TRP A 9 4.74 18.16 9.13
CA TRP A 9 3.67 17.24 8.73
C TRP A 9 3.02 17.57 7.37
N TYR A 10 3.44 18.67 6.72
CA TYR A 10 2.87 19.09 5.43
C TYR A 10 2.81 17.99 4.36
N PRO A 11 3.81 17.09 4.23
CA PRO A 11 3.75 16.00 3.26
C PRO A 11 2.60 14.99 3.49
N LEU A 12 2.07 14.91 4.71
CA LEU A 12 0.95 13.99 5.03
C LEU A 12 -0.39 14.48 4.46
N LEU A 13 -0.57 15.77 4.25
CA LEU A 13 -1.84 16.34 3.79
C LEU A 13 -2.35 15.71 2.47
N PRO A 14 -1.54 15.61 1.40
CA PRO A 14 -1.98 14.93 0.18
C PRO A 14 -1.96 13.41 0.30
N LEU A 15 -1.15 12.84 1.20
CA LEU A 15 -0.98 11.40 1.32
C LEU A 15 -2.18 10.72 1.98
N ILE A 16 -2.72 11.31 3.05
CA ILE A 16 -3.82 10.74 3.82
C ILE A 16 -5.06 10.47 2.95
N PRO A 17 -5.61 11.44 2.19
CA PRO A 17 -6.80 11.18 1.37
C PRO A 17 -6.56 10.13 0.29
N ILE A 18 -5.39 10.12 -0.34
CA ILE A 18 -5.07 9.12 -1.37
C ILE A 18 -4.90 7.73 -0.75
N HIS A 19 -4.28 7.63 0.44
CA HIS A 19 -4.21 6.37 1.19
C HIS A 19 -5.61 5.83 1.52
N ILE A 20 -6.51 6.68 2.02
CA ILE A 20 -7.88 6.31 2.34
C ILE A 20 -8.62 5.82 1.08
N LEU A 21 -8.48 6.51 -0.06
CA LEU A 21 -9.09 6.09 -1.32
C LEU A 21 -8.53 4.76 -1.80
N ALA A 22 -7.21 4.57 -1.80
CA ALA A 22 -6.60 3.30 -2.15
C ALA A 22 -7.06 2.18 -1.22
N TYR A 23 -7.15 2.46 0.08
CA TYR A 23 -7.65 1.52 1.07
C TYR A 23 -9.10 1.10 0.79
N ILE A 24 -10.03 2.06 0.62
CA ILE A 24 -11.44 1.78 0.38
C ILE A 24 -11.63 0.98 -0.91
N CYS A 25 -10.95 1.38 -2.00
CA CYS A 25 -11.08 0.71 -3.29
C CYS A 25 -10.57 -0.73 -3.31
N ASN A 26 -9.61 -1.05 -2.45
CA ASN A 26 -9.02 -2.40 -2.42
C ASN A 26 -9.48 -3.24 -1.22
N PHE A 27 -10.18 -2.67 -0.24
CA PHE A 27 -10.50 -3.36 1.00
C PHE A 27 -11.30 -4.64 0.76
N ILE A 28 -12.35 -4.55 -0.06
CA ILE A 28 -13.22 -5.70 -0.38
C ILE A 28 -12.44 -6.76 -1.15
N ASP A 29 -11.70 -6.34 -2.19
CA ASP A 29 -10.92 -7.25 -3.02
C ASP A 29 -9.83 -7.96 -2.18
N CYS A 30 -9.16 -7.22 -1.30
CA CYS A 30 -8.17 -7.77 -0.36
C CYS A 30 -8.80 -8.74 0.64
N PHE A 31 -9.96 -8.39 1.22
CA PHE A 31 -10.62 -9.21 2.23
C PHE A 31 -11.09 -10.56 1.67
N TYR A 32 -11.60 -10.57 0.43
CA TYR A 32 -12.06 -11.79 -0.24
C TYR A 32 -10.97 -12.46 -1.08
N ASN A 33 -9.73 -11.96 -1.03
CA ASN A 33 -8.62 -12.42 -1.89
C ASN A 33 -9.01 -12.48 -3.37
N ALA A 34 -9.79 -11.50 -3.81
CA ALA A 34 -10.27 -11.38 -5.19
C ALA A 34 -9.25 -10.60 -6.04
N ALA A 35 -9.33 -10.73 -7.35
CA ALA A 35 -8.50 -9.92 -8.25
C ALA A 35 -8.81 -8.42 -8.04
N PRO A 36 -7.78 -7.55 -7.91
CA PRO A 36 -8.02 -6.13 -7.68
C PRO A 36 -8.75 -5.49 -8.85
N SER A 37 -9.69 -4.60 -8.52
CA SER A 37 -10.42 -3.81 -9.50
C SER A 37 -9.50 -2.83 -10.23
N PHE A 38 -9.89 -2.38 -11.42
CA PHE A 38 -9.15 -1.37 -12.17
C PHE A 38 -8.91 -0.09 -11.37
N PHE A 39 -9.91 0.36 -10.62
CA PHE A 39 -9.80 1.52 -9.73
C PHE A 39 -8.85 1.23 -8.56
N GLY A 40 -8.91 0.03 -7.99
CA GLY A 40 -7.99 -0.40 -6.94
C GLY A 40 -6.53 -0.35 -7.39
N VAL A 41 -6.23 -0.88 -8.57
CA VAL A 41 -4.89 -0.78 -9.18
C VAL A 41 -4.48 0.68 -9.38
N GLY A 42 -5.36 1.50 -9.97
CA GLY A 42 -5.09 2.92 -10.25
C GLY A 42 -4.78 3.71 -8.98
N PHE A 43 -5.58 3.56 -7.93
CA PHE A 43 -5.34 4.28 -6.65
C PHE A 43 -4.12 3.77 -5.91
N SER A 44 -3.80 2.48 -5.96
CA SER A 44 -2.56 1.95 -5.37
C SER A 44 -1.31 2.49 -6.08
N LEU A 45 -1.33 2.56 -7.41
CA LEU A 45 -0.24 3.18 -8.19
C LEU A 45 -0.09 4.66 -7.87
N LEU A 46 -1.21 5.39 -7.83
CA LEU A 46 -1.20 6.81 -7.47
C LEU A 46 -0.64 7.02 -6.06
N TYR A 47 -1.02 6.18 -5.11
CA TYR A 47 -0.53 6.23 -3.73
C TYR A 47 0.98 6.01 -3.66
N VAL A 48 1.49 4.95 -4.29
CA VAL A 48 2.93 4.64 -4.30
C VAL A 48 3.72 5.72 -5.04
N GLY A 49 3.22 6.18 -6.20
CA GLY A 49 3.83 7.27 -6.95
C GLY A 49 3.91 8.57 -6.14
N LEU A 50 2.84 8.90 -5.39
CA LEU A 50 2.81 10.06 -4.50
C LEU A 50 3.80 9.90 -3.33
N CYS A 51 3.89 8.71 -2.71
CA CYS A 51 4.88 8.42 -1.67
C CYS A 51 6.31 8.67 -2.20
N PHE A 52 6.62 8.15 -3.37
CA PHE A 52 7.93 8.31 -3.98
C PHE A 52 8.23 9.78 -4.32
N TYR A 53 7.27 10.48 -4.92
CA TYR A 53 7.38 11.92 -5.18
C TYR A 53 7.64 12.72 -3.90
N LEU A 54 6.90 12.46 -2.83
CA LEU A 54 7.05 13.16 -1.55
C LEU A 54 8.40 12.85 -0.89
N LEU A 55 8.90 11.61 -1.01
CA LEU A 55 10.24 11.24 -0.52
C LEU A 55 11.33 12.08 -1.22
N LEU A 56 11.26 12.20 -2.53
CA LEU A 56 12.23 13.00 -3.30
C LEU A 56 12.09 14.49 -2.98
N ARG A 57 10.85 14.98 -2.89
CA ARG A 57 10.55 16.42 -2.70
C ARG A 57 10.91 16.90 -1.30
N PHE A 58 10.71 16.07 -0.27
CA PHE A 58 10.91 16.39 1.14
C PHE A 58 12.05 15.60 1.78
N ARG A 59 13.06 15.23 0.97
CA ARG A 59 14.21 14.43 1.42
C ARG A 59 15.01 15.02 2.59
N GLN A 60 14.88 16.34 2.82
CA GLN A 60 15.55 17.02 3.95
C GLN A 60 14.65 17.14 5.20
N ASN A 61 13.39 16.73 5.11
CA ASN A 61 12.48 16.78 6.25
C ASN A 61 12.66 15.52 7.12
N ALA A 62 13.40 15.65 8.22
CA ALA A 62 13.69 14.53 9.12
C ALA A 62 12.43 13.90 9.74
N PHE A 63 11.40 14.69 10.03
CA PHE A 63 10.10 14.17 10.53
C PHE A 63 9.45 13.28 9.48
N TRP A 64 9.37 13.75 8.23
CA TRP A 64 8.79 13.00 7.12
C TRP A 64 9.54 11.69 6.86
N LEU A 65 10.88 11.73 6.83
CA LEU A 65 11.68 10.53 6.60
C LEU A 65 11.52 9.48 7.72
N LYS A 66 11.49 9.91 8.99
CA LYS A 66 11.25 9.03 10.14
C LYS A 66 9.84 8.43 10.08
N PHE A 67 8.81 9.25 9.82
CA PHE A 67 7.45 8.78 9.68
C PHE A 67 7.33 7.73 8.59
N TYR A 68 7.88 8.02 7.40
CA TYR A 68 7.83 7.09 6.27
C TYR A 68 8.60 5.78 6.55
N ALA A 69 9.76 5.86 7.19
CA ALA A 69 10.52 4.68 7.56
C ALA A 69 9.76 3.78 8.55
N ILE A 70 9.15 4.36 9.59
CA ILE A 70 8.34 3.62 10.56
C ILE A 70 7.13 3.00 9.87
N PHE A 71 6.41 3.78 9.03
CA PHE A 71 5.24 3.31 8.31
C PHE A 71 5.59 2.15 7.35
N SER A 72 6.70 2.27 6.61
CA SER A 72 7.18 1.21 5.71
C SER A 72 7.61 -0.05 6.48
N LEU A 73 8.24 0.11 7.64
CA LEU A 73 8.61 -1.00 8.50
C LEU A 73 7.37 -1.75 9.03
N MET A 74 6.35 -1.01 9.48
CA MET A 74 5.09 -1.60 9.94
C MET A 74 4.35 -2.32 8.80
N PHE A 75 4.34 -1.74 7.60
CA PHE A 75 3.77 -2.38 6.41
C PHE A 75 4.52 -3.68 6.08
N PHE A 76 5.85 -3.66 6.05
CA PHE A 76 6.66 -4.84 5.77
C PHE A 76 6.46 -5.93 6.85
N ALA A 77 6.44 -5.55 8.12
CA ALA A 77 6.14 -6.47 9.22
C ALA A 77 4.75 -7.10 9.06
N SER A 78 3.73 -6.32 8.69
CA SER A 78 2.37 -6.82 8.41
C SER A 78 2.34 -7.85 7.30
N LEU A 79 3.10 -7.62 6.21
CA LEU A 79 3.21 -8.59 5.11
C LEU A 79 3.88 -9.88 5.57
N CYS A 80 4.99 -9.80 6.33
CA CYS A 80 5.68 -10.97 6.86
C CYS A 80 4.78 -11.78 7.78
N ILE A 81 4.04 -11.12 8.69
CA ILE A 81 3.13 -11.78 9.61
C ILE A 81 1.99 -12.45 8.84
N SER A 82 1.37 -11.76 7.87
CA SER A 82 0.31 -12.33 7.03
C SER A 82 0.79 -13.56 6.27
N TYR A 83 2.01 -13.54 5.75
CA TYR A 83 2.59 -14.68 5.06
C TYR A 83 2.83 -15.87 5.99
N LEU A 84 3.32 -15.62 7.21
CA LEU A 84 3.54 -16.66 8.21
C LEU A 84 2.22 -17.27 8.69
N ASP A 85 1.19 -16.46 8.94
CA ASP A 85 -0.13 -16.93 9.34
C ASP A 85 -0.76 -17.86 8.29
N ILE A 86 -0.67 -17.49 7.02
CA ILE A 86 -1.14 -18.34 5.92
C ILE A 86 -0.36 -19.67 5.90
N SER A 87 0.95 -19.62 6.15
CA SER A 87 1.82 -20.80 6.07
C SER A 87 1.65 -21.76 7.26
N PHE A 88 1.32 -21.26 8.44
CA PHE A 88 1.22 -22.05 9.67
C PHE A 88 -0.22 -22.29 10.14
N GLY A 89 -1.21 -21.68 9.52
CA GLY A 89 -2.63 -21.90 9.82
C GLY A 89 -3.12 -21.34 11.17
N ASN A 90 -2.30 -20.51 11.84
CA ASN A 90 -2.64 -19.86 13.09
C ASN A 90 -2.88 -18.37 12.83
N VAL A 91 -4.14 -17.98 12.73
CA VAL A 91 -4.50 -16.57 12.56
C VAL A 91 -4.57 -15.90 13.92
N ASP A 92 -3.48 -15.26 14.34
CA ASP A 92 -3.51 -14.37 15.50
C ASP A 92 -4.33 -13.10 15.18
N SER A 93 -5.24 -12.74 16.08
CA SER A 93 -6.13 -11.57 15.92
C SER A 93 -5.35 -10.27 15.70
N ILE A 94 -4.16 -10.14 16.28
CA ILE A 94 -3.29 -8.96 16.12
C ILE A 94 -2.71 -8.90 14.71
N ALA A 95 -2.28 -10.03 14.17
CA ALA A 95 -1.76 -10.14 12.81
C ALA A 95 -2.82 -9.76 11.78
N LEU A 96 -4.04 -10.23 11.96
CA LEU A 96 -5.17 -9.87 11.12
C LEU A 96 -5.45 -8.36 11.13
N VAL A 97 -5.48 -7.73 12.31
CA VAL A 97 -5.72 -6.29 12.42
C VAL A 97 -4.62 -5.48 11.74
N LEU A 98 -3.34 -5.83 11.94
CA LEU A 98 -2.23 -5.15 11.29
C LEU A 98 -2.29 -5.31 9.76
N SER A 99 -2.59 -6.51 9.28
CA SER A 99 -2.75 -6.77 7.84
C SER A 99 -3.88 -5.95 7.25
N LEU A 100 -5.04 -5.92 7.89
CA LEU A 100 -6.19 -5.13 7.43
C LEU A 100 -5.93 -3.63 7.42
N LEU A 101 -5.05 -3.11 8.28
CA LEU A 101 -4.72 -1.68 8.31
C LEU A 101 -3.78 -1.24 7.19
N PHE A 102 -2.82 -2.09 6.80
CA PHE A 102 -1.75 -1.67 5.89
C PHE A 102 -1.84 -2.28 4.49
N VAL A 103 -2.26 -3.52 4.38
CA VAL A 103 -2.22 -4.26 3.11
C VAL A 103 -3.19 -3.72 2.05
N PRO A 104 -4.46 -3.36 2.35
CA PRO A 104 -5.41 -2.99 1.31
C PRO A 104 -4.97 -1.82 0.44
N ALA A 105 -4.31 -0.80 0.99
CA ALA A 105 -3.84 0.35 0.21
C ALA A 105 -2.84 -0.03 -0.89
N TYR A 106 -2.12 -1.14 -0.73
CA TYR A 106 -1.15 -1.65 -1.69
C TYR A 106 -1.67 -2.84 -2.50
N TYR A 107 -2.81 -3.41 -2.11
CA TYR A 107 -3.34 -4.65 -2.71
C TYR A 107 -3.56 -4.52 -4.22
N GLY A 108 -3.97 -3.35 -4.69
CA GLY A 108 -4.11 -3.08 -6.11
C GLY A 108 -2.84 -3.34 -6.94
N LEU A 109 -1.64 -3.25 -6.33
CA LEU A 109 -0.39 -3.55 -7.03
C LEU A 109 -0.26 -5.02 -7.41
N THR A 110 -0.93 -5.93 -6.71
CA THR A 110 -0.94 -7.36 -7.07
C THR A 110 -1.58 -7.58 -8.45
N GLY A 111 -2.50 -6.70 -8.86
CA GLY A 111 -3.10 -6.74 -10.21
C GLY A 111 -2.08 -6.59 -11.33
N ILE A 112 -0.99 -5.84 -11.11
CA ILE A 112 0.09 -5.69 -12.09
C ILE A 112 0.84 -7.01 -12.23
N ILE A 113 1.13 -7.68 -11.11
CA ILE A 113 1.80 -8.98 -11.09
C ILE A 113 0.94 -10.02 -11.81
N TYR A 114 -0.38 -10.00 -11.60
CA TYR A 114 -1.30 -10.88 -12.33
C TYR A 114 -1.25 -10.63 -13.84
N LEU A 115 -1.25 -9.38 -14.29
CA LEU A 115 -1.17 -9.05 -15.70
C LEU A 115 0.17 -9.47 -16.33
N GLU A 116 1.29 -9.28 -15.61
CA GLU A 116 2.62 -9.62 -16.11
C GLU A 116 2.89 -11.13 -16.16
N ILE A 117 2.25 -11.92 -15.29
CA ILE A 117 2.48 -13.37 -15.21
C ILE A 117 1.40 -14.15 -15.98
N ILE A 118 0.14 -13.79 -15.83
CA ILE A 118 -0.99 -14.56 -16.37
C ILE A 118 -1.15 -14.32 -17.87
N VAL A 119 -1.02 -13.09 -18.35
CA VAL A 119 -1.19 -12.80 -19.78
C VAL A 119 -0.14 -13.52 -20.64
N PRO A 120 1.17 -13.49 -20.33
CA PRO A 120 2.16 -14.28 -21.07
C PRO A 120 1.92 -15.79 -20.98
N CYS A 121 1.51 -16.31 -19.80
CA CYS A 121 1.21 -17.75 -19.67
C CYS A 121 0.02 -18.18 -20.52
N LEU A 122 -1.02 -17.37 -20.64
CA LEU A 122 -2.16 -17.65 -21.51
C LEU A 122 -1.77 -17.61 -23.00
N LEU A 123 -0.90 -16.66 -23.39
CA LEU A 123 -0.40 -16.55 -24.77
C LEU A 123 0.57 -17.68 -25.17
N LEU A 124 1.18 -18.37 -24.20
CA LEU A 124 2.03 -19.54 -24.43
C LEU A 124 1.25 -20.86 -24.53
N LEU A 125 -0.06 -20.85 -24.20
CA LEU A 125 -0.94 -22.00 -24.25
C LEU A 125 -1.81 -22.05 -25.53
N GLU A 126 -1.76 -21.01 -26.37
CA GLU A 126 -2.31 -20.96 -27.74
C GLU A 126 -1.24 -21.35 -28.76
#